data_ecb3f37b9e5ce916c498fc8daa59b401
#
_entry.id   ecb3f37b9e5ce916c498fc8daa59b401
#
_cell.length_a   1.000
_cell.length_b   1.000
_cell.length_c   1.000
_cell.angle_alpha   90.00
_cell.angle_beta   90.00
_cell.angle_gamma   90.00
#
_symmetry.space_group_name_H-M   'P 1'
#
loop_
_entity.id
_entity.type
_entity.pdbx_description
1 polymer ?
#
loop_
_entity_poly.entity_id
_entity_poly.type
_entity_poly.pdbx_seq_one_letter_code
_entity_poly.pdbx_strand_id
1 'polypeptide(L)'
;VSTVEASVEVAVPIDTAYNQWTQFESFPHFMNGVEQVRQLDDLHNHWVVKVGGVTRGFETEITEQRPDERISWKTVAGEVQQAGNVSFERMDDTHTRVTIQLGWEPTGLAEKAGSAVGLDTHQVKADAQRFKDFIEDRNTETGAWRGEVGPQTQHSSTGRDPM
;
A
#
# COMPACT_ATOMS: atom_id res chain seq x y z
N VAL A 1 -16.23 10.73 1.19
CA VAL A 1 -14.97 9.99 1.35
C VAL A 1 -15.20 8.83 2.31
N SER A 2 -14.85 7.64 1.86
CA SER A 2 -14.93 6.46 2.68
C SER A 2 -13.54 6.03 3.07
N THR A 3 -13.38 5.61 4.32
CA THR A 3 -12.10 5.13 4.80
C THR A 3 -12.32 3.82 5.53
N VAL A 4 -11.50 2.83 5.24
CA VAL A 4 -11.53 1.56 5.94
C VAL A 4 -10.15 1.28 6.52
N GLU A 5 -10.13 0.54 7.60
CA GLU A 5 -8.89 0.28 8.33
C GLU A 5 -8.87 -1.14 8.84
N ALA A 6 -7.71 -1.76 8.80
CA ALA A 6 -7.50 -3.07 9.39
C ALA A 6 -6.08 -3.15 9.93
N SER A 7 -5.92 -3.83 11.05
CA SER A 7 -4.61 -4.06 11.65
C SER A 7 -4.37 -5.55 11.78
N VAL A 8 -3.11 -5.94 11.67
CA VAL A 8 -2.72 -7.34 11.85
C VAL A 8 -1.34 -7.37 12.47
N GLU A 9 -1.11 -8.35 13.35
CA GLU A 9 0.23 -8.58 13.89
C GLU A 9 0.88 -9.69 13.09
N VAL A 10 2.12 -9.45 12.67
CA VAL A 10 2.87 -10.41 11.88
C VAL A 10 4.11 -10.81 12.65
N ALA A 11 4.46 -12.09 12.57
CA ALA A 11 5.59 -12.64 13.32
C ALA A 11 6.88 -12.51 12.51
N VAL A 12 7.20 -11.27 12.15
CA VAL A 12 8.47 -10.93 11.49
C VAL A 12 8.94 -9.58 12.01
N PRO A 13 10.23 -9.29 11.92
CA PRO A 13 10.76 -7.99 12.35
C PRO A 13 10.19 -6.85 11.52
N ILE A 14 10.21 -5.64 12.08
CA ILE A 14 9.60 -4.49 11.45
C ILE A 14 10.23 -4.16 10.09
N ASP A 15 11.54 -4.36 9.96
CA ASP A 15 12.18 -4.10 8.67
C ASP A 15 11.70 -5.08 7.60
N THR A 16 11.48 -6.33 7.96
CA THR A 16 10.97 -7.32 7.02
C THR A 16 9.56 -6.95 6.57
N ALA A 17 8.70 -6.57 7.51
CA ALA A 17 7.33 -6.17 7.18
C ALA A 17 7.33 -4.92 6.31
N TYR A 18 8.11 -3.92 6.71
CA TYR A 18 8.18 -2.68 5.96
C TYR A 18 8.72 -2.91 4.54
N ASN A 19 9.82 -3.65 4.45
CA ASN A 19 10.45 -3.89 3.15
C ASN A 19 9.48 -4.55 2.18
N GLN A 20 8.67 -5.49 2.67
CA GLN A 20 7.71 -6.15 1.78
C GLN A 20 6.69 -5.17 1.22
N TRP A 21 6.25 -4.20 2.02
CA TRP A 21 5.28 -3.22 1.55
C TRP A 21 5.87 -2.20 0.59
N THR A 22 7.19 -2.16 0.43
CA THR A 22 7.80 -1.34 -0.61
C THR A 22 7.77 -2.03 -1.97
N GLN A 23 7.43 -3.32 -1.99
CA GLN A 23 7.44 -4.11 -3.21
C GLN A 23 6.02 -4.17 -3.76
N PHE A 24 5.60 -3.07 -4.38
CA PHE A 24 4.22 -2.92 -4.86
C PHE A 24 3.86 -4.00 -5.88
N GLU A 25 4.82 -4.44 -6.67
CA GLU A 25 4.54 -5.46 -7.69
C GLU A 25 4.21 -6.81 -7.08
N SER A 26 4.46 -6.99 -5.79
CA SER A 26 4.10 -8.22 -5.09
C SER A 26 2.70 -8.16 -4.47
N PHE A 27 2.05 -7.01 -4.51
CA PHE A 27 0.74 -6.84 -3.88
C PHE A 27 -0.32 -7.85 -4.32
N PRO A 28 -0.34 -8.30 -5.59
CA PRO A 28 -1.36 -9.30 -5.97
C PRO A 28 -1.28 -10.60 -5.16
N HIS A 29 -0.14 -10.88 -4.53
CA HIS A 29 -0.01 -12.10 -3.74
C HIS A 29 -0.87 -12.06 -2.48
N PHE A 30 -1.24 -10.89 -2.00
CA PHE A 30 -2.05 -10.80 -0.78
C PHE A 30 -3.19 -9.79 -0.86
N MET A 31 -3.31 -9.05 -1.95
CA MET A 31 -4.45 -8.15 -2.14
C MET A 31 -5.34 -8.71 -3.22
N ASN A 32 -6.47 -9.27 -2.79
CA ASN A 32 -7.31 -10.08 -3.66
C ASN A 32 -7.88 -9.32 -4.85
N GLY A 33 -8.20 -8.04 -4.67
CA GLY A 33 -8.77 -7.25 -5.75
C GLY A 33 -7.73 -6.67 -6.71
N VAL A 34 -6.47 -6.84 -6.41
CA VAL A 34 -5.40 -6.27 -7.23
C VAL A 34 -4.86 -7.34 -8.15
N GLU A 35 -5.01 -7.14 -9.46
CA GLU A 35 -4.52 -8.10 -10.44
C GLU A 35 -3.06 -7.87 -10.77
N GLN A 36 -2.64 -6.61 -10.81
CA GLN A 36 -1.28 -6.28 -11.19
C GLN A 36 -0.92 -4.91 -10.68
N VAL A 37 0.30 -4.75 -10.24
CA VAL A 37 0.89 -3.43 -9.99
C VAL A 37 2.20 -3.40 -10.73
N ARG A 38 2.44 -2.33 -11.48
CA ARG A 38 3.70 -2.15 -12.19
C ARG A 38 4.33 -0.86 -11.74
N GLN A 39 5.53 -0.93 -11.27
CA GLN A 39 6.25 0.25 -10.82
C GLN A 39 6.80 1.00 -12.03
N LEU A 40 6.42 2.27 -12.15
CA LEU A 40 6.83 3.10 -13.27
C LEU A 40 8.14 3.82 -12.96
N ASP A 41 8.29 4.25 -11.72
CA ASP A 41 9.52 4.86 -11.23
C ASP A 41 9.47 4.79 -9.71
N ASP A 42 10.40 5.45 -9.02
CA ASP A 42 10.50 5.34 -7.57
C ASP A 42 9.25 5.81 -6.83
N LEU A 43 8.46 6.68 -7.45
CA LEU A 43 7.30 7.27 -6.79
C LEU A 43 5.97 6.87 -7.41
N HIS A 44 5.96 6.26 -8.58
CA HIS A 44 4.72 6.05 -9.32
C HIS A 44 4.50 4.58 -9.65
N ASN A 45 3.26 4.15 -9.48
CA ASN A 45 2.84 2.79 -9.78
C ASN A 45 1.57 2.80 -10.61
N HIS A 46 1.47 1.85 -11.53
CA HIS A 46 0.25 1.62 -12.29
C HIS A 46 -0.43 0.39 -11.73
N TRP A 47 -1.70 0.53 -11.37
CA TRP A 47 -2.49 -0.53 -10.76
C TRP A 47 -3.57 -1.01 -11.71
N VAL A 48 -3.79 -2.31 -11.71
CA VAL A 48 -4.94 -2.91 -12.37
C VAL A 48 -5.71 -3.67 -11.30
N VAL A 49 -6.95 -3.28 -11.09
CA VAL A 49 -7.78 -3.90 -10.07
C VAL A 49 -9.04 -4.44 -10.73
N LYS A 50 -9.60 -5.48 -10.13
CA LYS A 50 -10.83 -6.06 -10.61
C LYS A 50 -11.83 -6.08 -9.49
N VAL A 51 -12.93 -5.38 -9.69
CA VAL A 51 -13.95 -5.24 -8.67
C VAL A 51 -15.29 -5.52 -9.33
N GLY A 52 -16.04 -6.46 -8.76
CA GLY A 52 -17.36 -6.78 -9.30
C GLY A 52 -17.33 -7.20 -10.75
N GLY A 53 -16.26 -7.87 -11.16
CA GLY A 53 -16.12 -8.32 -12.54
C GLY A 53 -15.63 -7.27 -13.51
N VAL A 54 -15.38 -6.04 -13.04
CA VAL A 54 -14.95 -4.95 -13.89
C VAL A 54 -13.48 -4.64 -13.60
N THR A 55 -12.68 -4.59 -14.65
CA THR A 55 -11.27 -4.26 -14.55
C THR A 55 -11.09 -2.76 -14.67
N ARG A 56 -10.32 -2.17 -13.75
CA ARG A 56 -10.06 -0.73 -13.76
C ARG A 56 -8.59 -0.47 -13.58
N GLY A 57 -8.10 0.58 -14.25
CA GLY A 57 -6.70 0.97 -14.14
C GLY A 57 -6.57 2.35 -13.54
N PHE A 58 -5.52 2.54 -12.76
CA PHE A 58 -5.22 3.85 -12.21
C PHE A 58 -3.75 3.92 -11.85
N GLU A 59 -3.26 5.14 -11.65
CA GLU A 59 -1.87 5.36 -11.28
C GLU A 59 -1.82 6.12 -9.97
N THR A 60 -0.85 5.75 -9.14
CA THR A 60 -0.68 6.38 -7.85
C THR A 60 0.72 6.96 -7.71
N GLU A 61 0.81 7.95 -6.84
CA GLU A 61 2.08 8.54 -6.46
C GLU A 61 2.29 8.29 -4.98
N ILE A 62 3.50 7.86 -4.63
CA ILE A 62 3.86 7.71 -3.22
C ILE A 62 4.06 9.10 -2.65
N THR A 63 3.27 9.45 -1.64
CA THR A 63 3.32 10.77 -1.03
C THR A 63 4.18 10.82 0.21
N GLU A 64 4.39 9.67 0.84
CA GLU A 64 5.24 9.59 2.02
C GLU A 64 5.79 8.18 2.13
N GLN A 65 7.07 8.08 2.45
CA GLN A 65 7.69 6.79 2.69
C GLN A 65 8.79 7.01 3.72
N ARG A 66 8.61 6.38 4.88
CA ARG A 66 9.57 6.46 5.98
C ARG A 66 9.89 5.06 6.43
N PRO A 67 11.15 4.63 6.30
CA PRO A 67 11.52 3.25 6.64
C PRO A 67 11.06 2.88 8.04
N ASP A 68 10.41 1.71 8.13
CA ASP A 68 9.92 1.11 9.36
C ASP A 68 8.83 1.93 10.05
N GLU A 69 8.27 2.95 9.37
CA GLU A 69 7.20 3.77 9.95
C GLU A 69 5.94 3.76 9.11
N ARG A 70 6.03 4.20 7.84
CA ARG A 70 4.81 4.26 7.03
C ARG A 70 5.11 4.45 5.56
N ILE A 71 4.12 4.06 4.76
CA ILE A 71 4.08 4.30 3.33
C ILE A 71 2.70 4.83 3.00
N SER A 72 2.64 5.95 2.28
CA SER A 72 1.36 6.55 1.87
C SER A 72 1.39 6.82 0.37
N TRP A 73 0.22 6.69 -0.26
CA TRP A 73 0.11 6.95 -1.69
C TRP A 73 -1.27 7.49 -2.00
N LYS A 74 -1.42 8.09 -3.18
CA LYS A 74 -2.71 8.57 -3.65
C LYS A 74 -2.78 8.47 -5.17
N THR A 75 -3.99 8.37 -5.69
CA THR A 75 -4.21 8.33 -7.13
C THR A 75 -3.87 9.67 -7.75
N VAL A 76 -3.16 9.64 -8.87
CA VAL A 76 -2.89 10.83 -9.66
C VAL A 76 -3.50 10.75 -11.05
N ALA A 77 -3.96 9.58 -11.48
CA ALA A 77 -4.62 9.42 -12.78
C ALA A 77 -5.42 8.13 -12.79
N GLY A 78 -6.49 8.11 -13.56
CA GLY A 78 -7.24 6.89 -13.80
C GLY A 78 -8.65 6.92 -13.25
N GLU A 79 -9.25 5.74 -13.21
CA GLU A 79 -10.67 5.58 -12.98
C GLU A 79 -11.06 5.44 -11.52
N VAL A 80 -10.09 5.30 -10.62
CA VAL A 80 -10.35 5.11 -9.20
C VAL A 80 -9.59 6.15 -8.41
N GLN A 81 -10.27 6.80 -7.47
CA GLN A 81 -9.61 7.74 -6.57
C GLN A 81 -9.37 7.03 -5.24
N GLN A 82 -8.12 6.74 -4.96
CA GLN A 82 -7.75 6.00 -3.77
C GLN A 82 -6.57 6.67 -3.09
N ALA A 83 -6.61 6.69 -1.77
CA ALA A 83 -5.45 7.07 -0.97
C ALA A 83 -5.22 5.95 0.02
N GLY A 84 -3.98 5.54 0.16
CA GLY A 84 -3.63 4.46 1.05
C GLY A 84 -2.55 4.86 2.01
N ASN A 85 -2.55 4.22 3.17
CA ASN A 85 -1.53 4.43 4.18
C ASN A 85 -1.33 3.12 4.93
N VAL A 86 -0.10 2.68 5.00
CA VAL A 86 0.27 1.50 5.78
C VAL A 86 1.29 1.96 6.80
N SER A 87 0.98 1.73 8.07
CA SER A 87 1.88 2.11 9.14
C SER A 87 2.36 0.86 9.88
N PHE A 88 3.50 0.99 10.51
CA PHE A 88 4.20 -0.13 11.13
C PHE A 88 4.55 0.23 12.55
N GLU A 89 4.28 -0.69 13.46
CA GLU A 89 4.61 -0.50 14.87
C GLU A 89 5.36 -1.72 15.36
N ARG A 90 6.57 -1.49 15.87
CA ARG A 90 7.38 -2.58 16.41
C ARG A 90 6.76 -3.05 17.72
N MET A 91 6.39 -4.32 17.78
CA MET A 91 5.88 -4.92 19.00
C MET A 91 7.05 -5.48 19.84
N ASP A 92 7.95 -6.18 19.16
CA ASP A 92 9.19 -6.66 19.74
C ASP A 92 10.12 -7.00 18.57
N ASP A 93 11.24 -7.66 18.84
CA ASP A 93 12.25 -7.92 17.80
C ASP A 93 11.75 -8.80 16.68
N THR A 94 10.68 -9.56 16.90
CA THR A 94 10.21 -10.53 15.92
C THR A 94 8.73 -10.37 15.59
N HIS A 95 8.08 -9.30 16.07
CA HIS A 95 6.65 -9.08 15.82
C HIS A 95 6.39 -7.63 15.50
N THR A 96 5.53 -7.41 14.53
CA THR A 96 5.18 -6.08 14.04
C THR A 96 3.69 -5.97 13.88
N ARG A 97 3.13 -4.83 14.28
CA ARG A 97 1.72 -4.51 13.98
C ARG A 97 1.70 -3.69 12.70
N VAL A 98 0.94 -4.16 11.73
CA VAL A 98 0.76 -3.49 10.46
C VAL A 98 -0.68 -2.99 10.39
N THR A 99 -0.85 -1.69 10.17
CA THR A 99 -2.17 -1.08 10.05
C THR A 99 -2.34 -0.55 8.64
N ILE A 100 -3.37 -1.03 7.96
CA ILE A 100 -3.69 -0.64 6.59
C ILE A 100 -4.90 0.27 6.63
N GLN A 101 -4.77 1.47 6.08
CA GLN A 101 -5.88 2.41 5.94
C GLN A 101 -6.05 2.72 4.47
N LEU A 102 -7.26 2.55 3.96
CA LEU A 102 -7.56 2.88 2.58
C LEU A 102 -8.69 3.91 2.56
N GLY A 103 -8.42 5.03 1.93
CA GLY A 103 -9.42 6.05 1.68
C GLY A 103 -9.85 5.97 0.24
N TRP A 104 -11.10 6.24 0.00
CA TRP A 104 -11.65 6.09 -1.33
C TRP A 104 -12.66 7.19 -1.58
N GLU A 105 -12.51 7.82 -2.72
CA GLU A 105 -13.41 8.91 -3.10
C GLU A 105 -14.00 8.59 -4.46
N PRO A 106 -15.28 8.31 -4.53
CA PRO A 106 -15.89 7.95 -5.80
C PRO A 106 -15.98 9.17 -6.73
N THR A 107 -15.90 8.90 -8.03
CA THR A 107 -16.03 9.94 -9.03
C THR A 107 -17.09 9.52 -10.04
N GLY A 108 -18.08 10.38 -10.25
CA GLY A 108 -19.10 10.14 -11.26
C GLY A 108 -19.82 8.81 -11.07
N LEU A 109 -19.81 8.02 -12.10
CA LEU A 109 -20.50 6.73 -12.07
C LEU A 109 -19.93 5.78 -11.04
N ALA A 110 -18.67 5.92 -10.72
CA ALA A 110 -18.07 5.06 -9.71
C ALA A 110 -18.74 5.26 -8.37
N GLU A 111 -19.34 6.40 -8.15
CA GLU A 111 -20.00 6.67 -6.89
C GLU A 111 -21.18 5.75 -6.65
N LYS A 112 -21.96 5.49 -7.69
CA LYS A 112 -23.14 4.64 -7.54
C LYS A 112 -22.76 3.21 -7.23
N ALA A 113 -21.72 2.75 -7.87
CA ALA A 113 -21.19 1.42 -7.62
C ALA A 113 -20.09 1.49 -6.61
N GLY A 114 -19.98 2.61 -5.91
CA GLY A 114 -18.82 2.87 -5.07
C GLY A 114 -18.62 1.88 -3.97
N SER A 115 -19.70 1.47 -3.37
CA SER A 115 -19.59 0.47 -2.33
C SER A 115 -19.05 -0.83 -2.88
N ALA A 116 -19.12 -1.02 -4.19
CA ALA A 116 -18.65 -2.23 -4.82
C ALA A 116 -17.21 -2.13 -5.29
N VAL A 117 -16.53 -1.04 -5.02
CA VAL A 117 -15.15 -0.89 -5.46
C VAL A 117 -14.18 -1.64 -4.54
N GLY A 118 -14.71 -2.51 -3.70
CA GLY A 118 -13.90 -3.40 -2.91
C GLY A 118 -13.27 -2.77 -1.69
N LEU A 119 -13.67 -1.55 -1.37
CA LEU A 119 -13.13 -0.86 -0.21
C LEU A 119 -14.08 -1.00 0.96
N ASP A 120 -14.34 -2.21 1.41
CA ASP A 120 -15.07 -2.40 2.64
C ASP A 120 -14.13 -3.01 3.67
N THR A 121 -14.52 -2.89 4.92
CA THR A 121 -13.70 -3.34 6.03
C THR A 121 -13.41 -4.83 5.93
N HIS A 122 -14.38 -5.59 5.47
CA HIS A 122 -14.22 -7.03 5.38
C HIS A 122 -13.12 -7.40 4.39
N GLN A 123 -13.10 -6.73 3.24
CA GLN A 123 -12.09 -6.98 2.22
C GLN A 123 -10.70 -6.61 2.72
N VAL A 124 -10.59 -5.47 3.38
CA VAL A 124 -9.30 -5.01 3.88
C VAL A 124 -8.80 -5.93 4.98
N LYS A 125 -9.69 -6.41 5.85
CA LYS A 125 -9.29 -7.35 6.88
C LYS A 125 -8.80 -8.66 6.28
N ALA A 126 -9.48 -9.13 5.23
CA ALA A 126 -9.06 -10.36 4.56
C ALA A 126 -7.70 -10.17 3.90
N ASP A 127 -7.46 -9.02 3.30
CA ASP A 127 -6.17 -8.74 2.68
C ASP A 127 -5.08 -8.65 3.73
N ALA A 128 -5.35 -8.06 4.88
CA ALA A 128 -4.39 -8.00 5.98
C ALA A 128 -4.02 -9.40 6.44
N GLN A 129 -5.01 -10.28 6.56
CA GLN A 129 -4.74 -11.65 6.96
C GLN A 129 -3.92 -12.38 5.91
N ARG A 130 -4.20 -12.14 4.64
CA ARG A 130 -3.40 -12.75 3.57
C ARG A 130 -1.97 -12.23 3.59
N PHE A 131 -1.77 -10.96 3.91
CA PHE A 131 -0.41 -10.45 4.05
C PHE A 131 0.31 -11.16 5.19
N LYS A 132 -0.37 -11.32 6.33
CA LYS A 132 0.23 -12.02 7.45
C LYS A 132 0.66 -13.43 7.05
N ASP A 133 -0.23 -14.16 6.38
CA ASP A 133 0.09 -15.52 5.96
C ASP A 133 1.26 -15.53 4.97
N PHE A 134 1.26 -14.57 4.05
CA PHE A 134 2.29 -14.48 3.02
C PHE A 134 3.67 -14.23 3.63
N ILE A 135 3.76 -13.24 4.52
CA ILE A 135 5.07 -12.86 5.04
C ILE A 135 5.57 -13.85 6.09
N GLU A 136 4.67 -14.43 6.87
CA GLU A 136 5.09 -15.42 7.86
C GLU A 136 5.49 -16.73 7.21
N ASP A 137 4.85 -17.08 6.12
CA ASP A 137 5.21 -18.29 5.40
C ASP A 137 6.57 -18.16 4.74
N ARG A 138 6.87 -16.99 4.21
CA ARG A 138 8.17 -16.73 3.59
C ARG A 138 9.27 -16.47 4.60
N ASN A 139 8.93 -15.80 5.70
CA ASN A 139 9.88 -15.31 6.71
C ASN A 139 10.91 -14.34 6.16
N THR A 140 10.74 -13.88 4.94
CA THR A 140 11.64 -12.91 4.34
C THR A 140 10.87 -12.12 3.28
N GLU A 141 11.27 -10.88 3.09
CA GLU A 141 10.65 -10.02 2.10
C GLU A 141 11.14 -10.38 0.69
N THR A 142 10.37 -9.96 -0.32
CA THR A 142 10.74 -10.21 -1.71
C THR A 142 11.75 -9.20 -2.22
N GLY A 143 11.92 -8.10 -1.51
CA GLY A 143 12.85 -7.05 -1.88
C GLY A 143 12.69 -5.89 -0.93
N ALA A 144 13.39 -4.80 -1.21
CA ALA A 144 13.34 -3.65 -0.31
C ALA A 144 13.66 -2.36 -1.06
N TRP A 145 13.08 -1.28 -0.59
CA TRP A 145 13.45 0.07 -0.99
C TRP A 145 13.33 0.93 0.26
N ARG A 146 14.42 1.49 0.70
CA ARG A 146 14.45 2.18 1.99
C ARG A 146 14.73 3.67 1.87
N GLY A 147 14.46 4.25 0.72
CA GLY A 147 14.55 5.68 0.57
C GLY A 147 13.42 6.39 1.31
N GLU A 148 13.56 7.69 1.50
CA GLU A 148 12.55 8.50 2.15
C GLU A 148 11.84 9.39 1.16
N VAL A 149 10.52 9.51 1.33
CA VAL A 149 9.69 10.39 0.54
C VAL A 149 8.79 11.15 1.50
N GLY A 150 8.66 12.45 1.31
CA GLY A 150 7.79 13.24 2.16
C GLY A 150 8.11 14.72 2.03
N PRO A 151 7.30 15.58 2.64
CA PRO A 151 7.52 17.01 2.50
C PRO A 151 8.89 17.47 2.95
N GLN A 152 9.43 16.87 4.00
CA GLN A 152 10.72 17.29 4.51
C GLN A 152 11.89 16.76 3.68
N THR A 153 11.68 15.78 2.82
CA THR A 153 12.77 15.29 1.99
C THR A 153 13.05 16.19 0.82
N GLN A 154 12.12 17.07 0.50
CA GLN A 154 12.27 17.91 -0.68
C GLN A 154 13.50 18.78 -0.57
N HIS A 155 13.69 19.48 0.54
CA HIS A 155 14.83 20.36 0.61
C HIS A 155 16.08 19.64 1.07
N SER A 156 15.97 18.50 1.67
CA SER A 156 17.18 17.75 1.95
C SER A 156 17.70 17.11 0.68
N SER A 157 16.83 16.81 -0.26
CA SER A 157 17.29 16.22 -1.49
C SER A 157 18.06 17.23 -2.34
N THR A 158 17.88 18.50 -2.08
CA THR A 158 18.67 19.47 -2.81
C THR A 158 20.12 19.38 -2.41
N GLY A 159 20.30 19.00 -1.22
CA GLY A 159 21.64 18.78 -0.77
C GLY A 159 22.20 17.55 -1.40
N ARG A 160 21.54 16.82 -1.62
CA ARG A 160 21.95 15.75 -2.02
C ARG A 160 22.36 15.43 -3.04
N ASP A 161 22.22 16.15 -3.12
CA ASP A 161 22.41 15.83 -3.89
C ASP A 161 23.17 15.65 -4.38
N PRO A 162 23.42 15.72 -4.18
CA PRO A 162 24.05 15.56 -4.46
C PRO A 162 24.66 15.05 -4.95
N MET A 163 24.48 15.12 -5.02
CA MET A 163 24.82 14.67 -5.33
C MET A 163 25.23 14.49 -5.76
#